data_dc698fb6734e73e6ded408154088c5cd
#
_entry.id   dc698fb6734e73e6ded408154088c5cd
#
_cell.length_a   1.000
_cell.length_b   1.000
_cell.length_c   1.000
_cell.angle_alpha   90.00
_cell.angle_beta   90.00
_cell.angle_gamma   90.00
#
_symmetry.space_group_name_H-M   'P 1'
#
loop_
_entity.id
_entity.type
_entity.pdbx_description
1 polymer ?
#
loop_
_entity_poly.entity_id
_entity_poly.type
_entity_poly.pdbx_seq_one_letter_code
_entity_poly.pdbx_strand_id
1 'polypeptide(L)'
;MLRVFTRRWLNSHFGHYTRVDDLQAGLSSYVGELVDSTTTRVTTSGLENLDKRGAYLFISNHRDIVFDPMVVNYQLFQNGFHTTRIAIGDNLLANRVFAEMMRLNKSFVVRRSMTSPREMRDAYITLSGFINHSIDTNHSIWIAQREGRAKDGLDFTDPAIIKMFYMSRKKSGLGFDEAMNRLHVVPVSIAY
;
A
#
# COMPACT_ATOMS: atom_id res chain seq x y z
N MET A 1 -2.66 34.05 11.24
CA MET A 1 -3.80 33.54 12.02
C MET A 1 -4.21 32.12 11.58
N LEU A 2 -4.46 31.84 10.33
CA LEU A 2 -4.89 30.50 9.83
C LEU A 2 -3.96 29.35 10.28
N ARG A 3 -2.62 29.49 10.11
CA ARG A 3 -1.63 28.48 10.52
C ARG A 3 -1.67 28.09 12.01
N VAL A 4 -1.96 29.03 12.91
CA VAL A 4 -2.02 28.77 14.34
C VAL A 4 -3.31 28.03 14.69
N PHE A 5 -4.42 28.39 14.05
CA PHE A 5 -5.72 27.71 14.21
C PHE A 5 -5.64 26.26 13.70
N THR A 6 -5.11 26.04 12.50
CA THR A 6 -4.94 24.71 11.92
C THR A 6 -4.03 23.83 12.77
N ARG A 7 -2.92 24.38 13.28
CA ARG A 7 -2.00 23.64 14.16
C ARG A 7 -2.66 23.27 15.49
N ARG A 8 -3.43 24.18 16.07
CA ARG A 8 -4.16 23.92 17.32
C ARG A 8 -5.24 22.85 17.14
N TRP A 9 -5.99 22.94 16.03
CA TRP A 9 -7.01 21.96 15.68
C TRP A 9 -6.39 20.57 15.43
N LEU A 10 -5.32 20.48 14.65
CA LEU A 10 -4.60 19.23 14.41
C LEU A 10 -4.06 18.63 15.72
N ASN A 11 -3.45 19.45 16.58
CA ASN A 11 -2.93 18.96 17.85
C ASN A 11 -4.04 18.48 18.80
N SER A 12 -5.20 19.14 18.81
CA SER A 12 -6.32 18.72 19.68
C SER A 12 -6.97 17.41 19.21
N HIS A 13 -7.01 17.17 17.88
CA HIS A 13 -7.66 15.98 17.33
C HIS A 13 -6.70 14.79 17.15
N PHE A 14 -5.46 15.06 16.82
CA PHE A 14 -4.48 14.03 16.45
C PHE A 14 -3.20 14.00 17.30
N GLY A 15 -2.98 15.02 18.14
CA GLY A 15 -1.74 15.15 18.92
C GLY A 15 -1.56 14.12 20.05
N HIS A 16 -2.59 13.36 20.37
CA HIS A 16 -2.57 12.29 21.36
C HIS A 16 -2.14 10.92 20.77
N TYR A 17 -2.17 10.77 19.44
CA TYR A 17 -1.73 9.53 18.82
C TYR A 17 -0.21 9.44 18.79
N THR A 18 0.33 8.37 19.36
CA THR A 18 1.77 8.10 19.41
C THR A 18 2.20 7.00 18.44
N ARG A 19 1.23 6.21 17.95
CA ARG A 19 1.46 5.13 16.99
C ARG A 19 0.65 5.38 15.72
N VAL A 20 1.19 4.92 14.60
CA VAL A 20 0.51 5.05 13.29
C VAL A 20 -0.81 4.26 13.27
N ASP A 21 -0.86 3.10 13.92
CA ASP A 21 -2.08 2.30 14.00
C ASP A 21 -3.21 3.04 14.74
N ASP A 22 -2.89 3.73 15.84
CA ASP A 22 -3.85 4.52 16.60
C ASP A 22 -4.38 5.71 15.78
N LEU A 23 -3.48 6.36 15.02
CA LEU A 23 -3.86 7.42 14.09
C LEU A 23 -4.79 6.90 13.00
N GLN A 24 -4.48 5.74 12.42
CA GLN A 24 -5.32 5.14 11.37
C GLN A 24 -6.70 4.73 11.92
N ALA A 25 -6.75 4.18 13.14
CA ALA A 25 -8.01 3.89 13.83
C ALA A 25 -8.84 5.17 14.04
N GLY A 26 -8.21 6.25 14.50
CA GLY A 26 -8.90 7.55 14.67
C GLY A 26 -9.36 8.19 13.36
N LEU A 27 -8.65 7.93 12.25
CA LEU A 27 -9.05 8.42 10.92
C LEU A 27 -10.13 7.55 10.25
N SER A 28 -10.39 6.34 10.74
CA SER A 28 -11.31 5.40 10.08
C SER A 28 -12.73 5.93 9.96
N SER A 29 -13.23 6.71 10.93
CA SER A 29 -14.54 7.35 10.87
C SER A 29 -14.62 8.38 9.74
N TYR A 30 -13.59 9.23 9.60
CA TYR A 30 -13.53 10.23 8.51
C TYR A 30 -13.44 9.57 7.14
N VAL A 31 -12.69 8.46 7.04
CA VAL A 31 -12.63 7.66 5.80
C VAL A 31 -13.98 7.02 5.52
N GLY A 32 -14.68 6.51 6.55
CA GLY A 32 -16.02 5.97 6.43
C GLY A 32 -17.01 7.02 5.90
N GLU A 33 -17.07 8.20 6.49
CA GLU A 33 -17.90 9.31 6.03
C GLU A 33 -17.58 9.71 4.57
N LEU A 34 -16.30 9.74 4.20
CA LEU A 34 -15.89 10.03 2.83
C LEU A 34 -16.40 8.95 1.87
N VAL A 35 -16.21 7.68 2.21
CA VAL A 35 -16.68 6.55 1.40
C VAL A 35 -18.21 6.61 1.26
N ASP A 36 -18.95 6.77 2.35
CA ASP A 36 -20.42 6.81 2.37
C ASP A 36 -20.98 8.01 1.59
N SER A 37 -20.27 9.16 1.59
CA SER A 37 -20.70 10.36 0.86
C SER A 37 -20.37 10.33 -0.63
N THR A 38 -19.39 9.52 -1.04
CA THR A 38 -18.90 9.46 -2.44
C THR A 38 -19.29 8.21 -3.19
N THR A 39 -19.80 7.19 -2.49
CA THR A 39 -20.17 5.90 -3.08
C THR A 39 -21.59 5.50 -2.64
N THR A 40 -22.32 4.84 -3.53
CA THR A 40 -23.65 4.31 -3.18
C THR A 40 -23.54 3.10 -2.26
N ARG A 41 -22.55 2.27 -2.47
CA ARG A 41 -22.32 1.04 -1.70
C ARG A 41 -20.92 0.51 -1.96
N VAL A 42 -20.23 0.05 -0.92
CA VAL A 42 -19.01 -0.74 -1.04
C VAL A 42 -19.30 -2.18 -0.61
N THR A 43 -18.90 -3.13 -1.44
CA THR A 43 -19.01 -4.57 -1.12
C THR A 43 -17.62 -5.19 -1.22
N THR A 44 -17.31 -6.12 -0.32
CA THR A 44 -16.05 -6.85 -0.29
C THR A 44 -16.35 -8.34 -0.16
N SER A 45 -15.60 -9.15 -0.88
CA SER A 45 -15.66 -10.62 -0.83
C SER A 45 -14.25 -11.19 -0.85
N GLY A 46 -14.07 -12.39 -0.31
CA GLY A 46 -12.80 -13.11 -0.29
C GLY A 46 -11.95 -12.89 0.97
N LEU A 47 -12.21 -11.85 1.77
CA LEU A 47 -11.50 -11.62 3.03
C LEU A 47 -11.76 -12.71 4.06
N GLU A 48 -12.90 -13.38 3.99
CA GLU A 48 -13.29 -14.52 4.82
C GLU A 48 -12.37 -15.73 4.66
N ASN A 49 -11.61 -15.79 3.56
CA ASN A 49 -10.66 -16.86 3.28
C ASN A 49 -9.25 -16.60 3.85
N LEU A 50 -9.03 -15.44 4.46
CA LEU A 50 -7.73 -15.01 4.97
C LEU A 50 -7.66 -15.08 6.50
N ASP A 51 -6.52 -15.51 7.05
CA ASP A 51 -6.26 -15.39 8.49
C ASP A 51 -5.97 -13.91 8.84
N LYS A 52 -6.77 -13.35 9.74
CA LYS A 52 -6.63 -11.95 10.19
C LYS A 52 -5.28 -11.64 10.85
N ARG A 53 -4.56 -12.67 11.31
CA ARG A 53 -3.24 -12.57 11.92
C ARG A 53 -2.11 -12.75 10.91
N GLY A 54 -2.43 -13.13 9.66
CA GLY A 54 -1.46 -13.32 8.60
C GLY A 54 -1.03 -12.01 7.94
N ALA A 55 0.13 -12.05 7.29
CA ALA A 55 0.58 -10.98 6.41
C ALA A 55 0.50 -11.41 4.95
N TYR A 56 0.05 -10.49 4.09
CA TYR A 56 -0.26 -10.76 2.69
C TYR A 56 0.30 -9.70 1.77
N LEU A 57 0.70 -10.10 0.57
CA LEU A 57 1.00 -9.20 -0.52
C LEU A 57 -0.25 -9.02 -1.40
N PHE A 58 -1.00 -7.94 -1.15
CA PHE A 58 -2.16 -7.56 -1.95
C PHE A 58 -1.71 -6.88 -3.24
N ILE A 59 -2.09 -7.44 -4.38
CA ILE A 59 -1.77 -6.91 -5.71
C ILE A 59 -3.08 -6.56 -6.40
N SER A 60 -3.30 -5.29 -6.74
CA SER A 60 -4.55 -4.86 -7.37
C SER A 60 -4.34 -4.20 -8.73
N ASN A 61 -5.42 -4.15 -9.52
CA ASN A 61 -5.55 -3.15 -10.56
C ASN A 61 -5.42 -1.74 -9.94
N HIS A 62 -5.11 -0.74 -10.78
CA HIS A 62 -4.85 0.62 -10.30
C HIS A 62 -5.58 1.66 -11.14
N ARG A 63 -6.60 2.28 -10.57
CA ARG A 63 -7.43 3.30 -11.20
C ARG A 63 -7.26 4.68 -10.60
N ASP A 64 -7.11 4.75 -9.26
CA ASP A 64 -6.92 5.99 -8.54
C ASP A 64 -5.76 5.93 -7.55
N ILE A 65 -4.95 7.01 -7.46
CA ILE A 65 -3.74 7.07 -6.64
C ILE A 65 -4.04 6.98 -5.14
N VAL A 66 -5.16 7.58 -4.71
CA VAL A 66 -5.54 7.70 -3.30
C VAL A 66 -6.63 6.72 -2.95
N PHE A 67 -7.65 6.63 -3.80
CA PHE A 67 -8.87 5.89 -3.50
C PHE A 67 -8.62 4.38 -3.44
N ASP A 68 -7.86 3.79 -4.37
CA ASP A 68 -7.60 2.36 -4.39
C ASP A 68 -6.97 1.86 -3.07
N PRO A 69 -5.80 2.36 -2.62
CA PRO A 69 -5.21 1.91 -1.36
C PRO A 69 -6.04 2.32 -0.14
N MET A 70 -6.78 3.43 -0.21
CA MET A 70 -7.66 3.88 0.86
C MET A 70 -8.80 2.90 1.08
N VAL A 71 -9.52 2.52 0.02
CA VAL A 71 -10.66 1.59 0.12
C VAL A 71 -10.19 0.21 0.54
N VAL A 72 -9.08 -0.29 -0.01
CA VAL A 72 -8.52 -1.58 0.41
C VAL A 72 -8.19 -1.57 1.90
N ASN A 73 -7.46 -0.56 2.38
CA ASN A 73 -7.11 -0.46 3.80
C ASN A 73 -8.33 -0.24 4.70
N TYR A 74 -9.31 0.52 4.26
CA TYR A 74 -10.56 0.73 4.99
C TYR A 74 -11.33 -0.60 5.13
N GLN A 75 -11.46 -1.37 4.04
CA GLN A 75 -12.12 -2.68 4.08
C GLN A 75 -11.36 -3.69 4.95
N LEU A 76 -10.04 -3.74 4.86
CA LEU A 76 -9.21 -4.56 5.76
C LEU A 76 -9.45 -4.19 7.22
N PHE A 77 -9.40 -2.90 7.56
CA PHE A 77 -9.62 -2.42 8.93
C PHE A 77 -11.02 -2.75 9.46
N GLN A 78 -12.07 -2.50 8.67
CA GLN A 78 -13.46 -2.82 9.04
C GLN A 78 -13.70 -4.32 9.29
N ASN A 79 -12.91 -5.18 8.63
CA ASN A 79 -12.98 -6.62 8.80
C ASN A 79 -11.99 -7.17 9.85
N GLY A 80 -11.32 -6.29 10.62
CA GLY A 80 -10.43 -6.66 11.73
C GLY A 80 -9.03 -7.11 11.31
N PHE A 81 -8.59 -6.74 10.10
CA PHE A 81 -7.21 -6.90 9.65
C PHE A 81 -6.37 -5.68 9.99
N HIS A 82 -5.06 -5.87 10.06
CA HIS A 82 -4.12 -4.74 10.03
C HIS A 82 -4.09 -4.09 8.63
N THR A 83 -3.94 -2.77 8.61
CA THR A 83 -3.76 -2.02 7.37
C THR A 83 -2.42 -2.33 6.73
N THR A 84 -2.36 -2.24 5.40
CA THR A 84 -1.15 -2.54 4.61
C THR A 84 -0.14 -1.40 4.63
N ARG A 85 1.13 -1.71 4.36
CA ARG A 85 2.12 -0.76 3.86
C ARG A 85 1.87 -0.50 2.38
N ILE A 86 1.87 0.77 1.95
CA ILE A 86 1.44 1.17 0.61
C ILE A 86 2.64 1.53 -0.24
N ALA A 87 2.79 0.89 -1.41
CA ALA A 87 3.81 1.24 -2.39
C ALA A 87 3.44 2.54 -3.13
N ILE A 88 4.29 3.57 -3.06
CA ILE A 88 4.09 4.84 -3.76
C ILE A 88 5.31 5.19 -4.62
N GLY A 89 5.09 5.83 -5.78
CA GLY A 89 6.18 6.32 -6.60
C GLY A 89 6.90 7.53 -5.98
N ASP A 90 8.21 7.64 -6.21
CA ASP A 90 9.04 8.75 -5.72
C ASP A 90 8.62 10.12 -6.26
N ASN A 91 7.96 10.17 -7.42
CA ASN A 91 7.38 11.39 -7.99
C ASN A 91 6.33 12.05 -7.10
N LEU A 92 5.68 11.31 -6.20
CA LEU A 92 4.69 11.84 -5.27
C LEU A 92 5.32 12.57 -4.07
N LEU A 93 6.62 12.42 -3.86
CA LEU A 93 7.35 13.04 -2.74
C LEU A 93 7.80 14.47 -3.00
N ALA A 94 7.57 15.03 -4.18
CA ALA A 94 7.93 16.40 -4.52
C ALA A 94 7.27 17.45 -3.61
N ASN A 95 6.06 17.16 -3.11
CA ASN A 95 5.39 17.97 -2.12
C ASN A 95 5.66 17.45 -0.70
N ARG A 96 6.32 18.28 0.13
CA ARG A 96 6.71 17.91 1.49
C ARG A 96 5.52 17.52 2.39
N VAL A 97 4.40 18.24 2.29
CA VAL A 97 3.21 17.95 3.11
C VAL A 97 2.64 16.59 2.71
N PHE A 98 2.53 16.35 1.41
CA PHE A 98 2.06 15.07 0.88
C PHE A 98 2.99 13.91 1.28
N ALA A 99 4.31 14.13 1.22
CA ALA A 99 5.30 13.15 1.65
C ALA A 99 5.13 12.76 3.13
N GLU A 100 4.90 13.72 4.04
CA GLU A 100 4.66 13.43 5.45
C GLU A 100 3.33 12.68 5.66
N MET A 101 2.26 13.05 4.95
CA MET A 101 0.99 12.32 4.98
C MET A 101 1.16 10.86 4.54
N MET A 102 1.94 10.63 3.47
CA MET A 102 2.20 9.27 2.99
C MET A 102 2.99 8.44 4.01
N ARG A 103 3.96 9.05 4.71
CA ARG A 103 4.69 8.37 5.80
C ARG A 103 3.77 7.95 6.95
N LEU A 104 2.87 8.83 7.36
CA LEU A 104 1.85 8.54 8.38
C LEU A 104 0.87 7.44 7.93
N ASN A 105 0.71 7.26 6.64
CA ASN A 105 -0.12 6.18 6.06
C ASN A 105 0.68 4.89 5.74
N LYS A 106 1.79 4.64 6.45
CA LYS A 106 2.66 3.45 6.27
C LYS A 106 3.20 3.30 4.85
N SER A 107 3.27 4.38 4.05
CA SER A 107 3.73 4.28 2.67
C SER A 107 5.25 4.12 2.59
N PHE A 108 5.70 3.35 1.62
CA PHE A 108 7.10 3.22 1.26
C PHE A 108 7.33 3.55 -0.21
N VAL A 109 8.56 3.98 -0.52
CA VAL A 109 8.88 4.58 -1.81
C VAL A 109 9.37 3.55 -2.81
N VAL A 110 8.74 3.53 -3.97
CA VAL A 110 9.22 2.83 -5.17
C VAL A 110 9.98 3.84 -6.03
N ARG A 111 11.29 3.65 -6.16
CA ARG A 111 12.12 4.51 -7.00
C ARG A 111 11.82 4.25 -8.47
N ARG A 112 11.53 5.32 -9.21
CA ARG A 112 11.23 5.30 -10.66
C ARG A 112 12.22 6.13 -11.48
N SER A 113 12.84 7.12 -10.87
CA SER A 113 13.77 8.07 -11.50
C SER A 113 15.18 7.50 -11.63
N MET A 114 15.33 6.28 -12.17
CA MET A 114 16.61 5.64 -12.39
C MET A 114 17.07 5.86 -13.82
N THR A 115 18.35 6.17 -13.99
CA THR A 115 18.93 6.52 -15.29
C THR A 115 19.74 5.39 -15.92
N SER A 116 20.13 4.37 -15.13
CA SER A 116 20.92 3.25 -15.62
C SER A 116 20.29 1.89 -15.30
N PRO A 117 20.53 0.84 -16.13
CA PRO A 117 20.07 -0.52 -15.86
C PRO A 117 20.59 -1.09 -14.53
N ARG A 118 21.78 -0.68 -14.10
CA ARG A 118 22.36 -1.11 -12.83
C ARG A 118 21.61 -0.51 -11.65
N GLU A 119 21.35 0.80 -11.69
CA GLU A 119 20.55 1.47 -10.65
C GLU A 119 19.14 0.91 -10.56
N MET A 120 18.50 0.62 -11.69
CA MET A 120 17.19 -0.01 -11.76
C MET A 120 17.20 -1.39 -11.08
N ARG A 121 18.18 -2.22 -11.41
CA ARG A 121 18.35 -3.54 -10.81
C ARG A 121 18.53 -3.45 -9.29
N ASP A 122 19.41 -2.55 -8.81
CA ASP A 122 19.73 -2.40 -7.39
C ASP A 122 18.49 -1.85 -6.62
N ALA A 123 17.75 -0.93 -7.21
CA ALA A 123 16.48 -0.44 -6.65
C ALA A 123 15.43 -1.55 -6.55
N TYR A 124 15.30 -2.40 -7.57
CA TYR A 124 14.36 -3.52 -7.53
C TYR A 124 14.77 -4.60 -6.54
N ILE A 125 16.07 -4.89 -6.38
CA ILE A 125 16.54 -5.80 -5.32
C ILE A 125 16.22 -5.24 -3.94
N THR A 126 16.43 -3.95 -3.72
CA THR A 126 16.10 -3.28 -2.45
C THR A 126 14.61 -3.31 -2.16
N LEU A 127 13.79 -3.00 -3.18
CA LEU A 127 12.32 -3.05 -3.09
C LEU A 127 11.83 -4.47 -2.79
N SER A 128 12.34 -5.47 -3.51
CA SER A 128 12.07 -6.89 -3.28
C SER A 128 12.42 -7.28 -1.84
N GLY A 129 13.60 -6.87 -1.36
CA GLY A 129 14.04 -7.12 0.01
C GLY A 129 13.10 -6.53 1.06
N PHE A 130 12.67 -5.29 0.86
CA PHE A 130 11.72 -4.63 1.76
C PHE A 130 10.35 -5.34 1.80
N ILE A 131 9.82 -5.72 0.63
CA ILE A 131 8.54 -6.43 0.54
C ILE A 131 8.63 -7.79 1.25
N ASN A 132 9.64 -8.59 0.93
CA ASN A 132 9.86 -9.88 1.56
C ASN A 132 10.02 -9.75 3.09
N HIS A 133 10.86 -8.81 3.56
CA HIS A 133 11.05 -8.55 4.97
C HIS A 133 9.74 -8.11 5.66
N SER A 134 8.93 -7.30 4.99
CA SER A 134 7.64 -6.87 5.55
C SER A 134 6.73 -8.06 5.80
N ILE A 135 6.58 -8.95 4.84
CA ILE A 135 5.76 -10.16 4.99
C ILE A 135 6.34 -11.09 6.07
N ASP A 136 7.67 -11.33 6.05
CA ASP A 136 8.37 -12.16 7.05
C ASP A 136 8.21 -11.62 8.49
N THR A 137 8.00 -10.30 8.64
CA THR A 137 7.76 -9.62 9.93
C THR A 137 6.30 -9.29 10.21
N ASN A 138 5.40 -10.02 9.56
CA ASN A 138 3.95 -9.93 9.73
C ASN A 138 3.34 -8.56 9.40
N HIS A 139 3.80 -7.92 8.31
CA HIS A 139 3.24 -6.67 7.80
C HIS A 139 2.78 -6.84 6.36
N SER A 140 1.49 -6.72 6.14
CA SER A 140 0.90 -6.77 4.80
C SER A 140 1.34 -5.58 3.93
N ILE A 141 1.39 -5.83 2.63
CA ILE A 141 1.77 -4.86 1.59
C ILE A 141 0.61 -4.71 0.61
N TRP A 142 0.35 -3.49 0.17
CA TRP A 142 -0.44 -3.22 -1.03
C TRP A 142 0.44 -2.62 -2.13
N ILE A 143 0.33 -3.16 -3.32
CA ILE A 143 1.03 -2.67 -4.52
C ILE A 143 0.13 -2.83 -5.76
N ALA A 144 0.23 -1.88 -6.69
CA ALA A 144 -0.43 -1.97 -7.98
C ALA A 144 0.22 -3.05 -8.85
N GLN A 145 -0.58 -3.74 -9.68
CA GLN A 145 -0.11 -4.82 -10.56
C GLN A 145 0.76 -4.37 -11.74
N ARG A 146 0.85 -3.05 -11.97
CA ARG A 146 1.73 -2.41 -12.97
C ARG A 146 2.04 -0.98 -12.57
N GLU A 147 3.02 -0.40 -13.25
CA GLU A 147 3.30 1.02 -13.11
C GLU A 147 2.23 1.87 -13.81
N GLY A 148 1.79 2.94 -13.12
CA GLY A 148 0.78 3.88 -13.62
C GLY A 148 -0.66 3.36 -13.50
N ARG A 149 -1.60 4.28 -13.68
CA ARG A 149 -3.04 4.01 -13.58
C ARG A 149 -3.60 3.53 -14.93
N ALA A 150 -4.58 2.64 -14.88
CA ALA A 150 -5.37 2.25 -16.05
C ALA A 150 -6.39 3.34 -16.38
N LYS A 151 -6.06 4.19 -17.37
CA LYS A 151 -6.92 5.31 -17.79
C LYS A 151 -8.05 4.90 -18.72
N ASP A 152 -7.85 3.81 -19.45
CA ASP A 152 -8.75 3.25 -20.46
C ASP A 152 -9.59 2.08 -19.94
N GLY A 153 -9.46 1.77 -18.64
CA GLY A 153 -10.13 0.64 -18.01
C GLY A 153 -9.47 -0.71 -18.25
N LEU A 154 -8.44 -0.77 -19.10
CA LEU A 154 -7.64 -1.98 -19.33
C LEU A 154 -6.46 -1.98 -18.39
N ASP A 155 -6.39 -2.96 -17.49
CA ASP A 155 -5.31 -3.10 -16.54
C ASP A 155 -4.81 -4.55 -16.51
N PHE A 156 -3.57 -4.74 -16.97
CA PHE A 156 -2.91 -6.04 -17.04
C PHE A 156 -1.75 -6.10 -16.06
N THR A 157 -1.54 -7.26 -15.48
CA THR A 157 -0.39 -7.49 -14.61
C THR A 157 0.91 -7.40 -15.40
N ASP A 158 1.84 -6.54 -14.98
CA ASP A 158 3.17 -6.45 -15.57
C ASP A 158 4.02 -7.64 -15.08
N PRO A 159 4.51 -8.51 -15.98
CA PRO A 159 5.39 -9.62 -15.60
C PRO A 159 6.68 -9.16 -14.88
N ALA A 160 7.10 -7.92 -15.08
CA ALA A 160 8.28 -7.37 -14.42
C ALA A 160 8.08 -7.24 -12.91
N ILE A 161 6.85 -6.91 -12.44
CA ILE A 161 6.57 -6.81 -11.01
C ILE A 161 6.67 -8.17 -10.32
N ILE A 162 6.19 -9.23 -10.96
CA ILE A 162 6.29 -10.60 -10.43
C ILE A 162 7.75 -11.04 -10.34
N LYS A 163 8.55 -10.76 -11.36
CA LYS A 163 10.00 -11.02 -11.35
C LYS A 163 10.71 -10.24 -10.24
N MET A 164 10.31 -8.98 -10.04
CA MET A 164 10.86 -8.11 -9.01
C MET A 164 10.67 -8.70 -7.62
N PHE A 165 9.52 -9.25 -7.27
CA PHE A 165 9.28 -9.87 -5.96
C PHE A 165 10.28 -10.97 -5.59
N TYR A 166 10.79 -11.68 -6.59
CA TYR A 166 11.76 -12.76 -6.41
C TYR A 166 13.22 -12.28 -6.29
N MET A 167 13.54 -11.07 -6.74
CA MET A 167 14.93 -10.64 -6.95
C MET A 167 15.82 -10.72 -5.69
N SER A 168 15.30 -10.41 -4.53
CA SER A 168 16.05 -10.49 -3.26
C SER A 168 16.25 -11.93 -2.80
N ARG A 169 15.31 -12.83 -3.07
CA ARG A 169 15.36 -14.25 -2.66
C ARG A 169 16.21 -15.11 -3.59
N LYS A 170 16.44 -14.66 -4.83
CA LYS A 170 17.26 -15.39 -5.80
C LYS A 170 18.66 -15.73 -5.28
N LYS A 171 19.26 -14.83 -4.47
CA LYS A 171 20.59 -15.04 -3.89
C LYS A 171 20.60 -16.03 -2.72
N SER A 172 19.47 -16.29 -2.09
CA SER A 172 19.35 -17.22 -0.95
C SER A 172 19.14 -18.67 -1.38
N GLY A 173 19.13 -18.96 -2.68
CA GLY A 173 18.93 -20.30 -3.22
C GLY A 173 17.47 -20.78 -3.20
N LEU A 174 16.51 -19.95 -2.79
CA LEU A 174 15.09 -20.29 -2.84
C LEU A 174 14.62 -20.43 -4.29
N GLY A 175 13.79 -21.45 -4.57
CA GLY A 175 13.07 -21.57 -5.82
C GLY A 175 12.04 -20.45 -6.00
N PHE A 176 11.66 -20.16 -7.24
CA PHE A 176 10.67 -19.11 -7.55
C PHE A 176 9.32 -19.39 -6.88
N ASP A 177 8.82 -20.61 -7.01
CA ASP A 177 7.51 -21.01 -6.47
C ASP A 177 7.48 -20.90 -4.93
N GLU A 178 8.53 -21.34 -4.27
CA GLU A 178 8.65 -21.23 -2.82
C GLU A 178 8.71 -19.76 -2.37
N ALA A 179 9.44 -18.91 -3.08
CA ALA A 179 9.52 -17.49 -2.79
C ALA A 179 8.15 -16.79 -2.96
N MET A 180 7.39 -17.16 -4.00
CA MET A 180 6.04 -16.61 -4.22
C MET A 180 5.05 -17.11 -3.15
N ASN A 181 5.11 -18.38 -2.78
CA ASN A 181 4.26 -18.94 -1.72
C ASN A 181 4.48 -18.22 -0.38
N ARG A 182 5.73 -17.87 -0.04
CA ARG A 182 6.04 -17.13 1.21
C ARG A 182 5.51 -15.70 1.22
N LEU A 183 5.20 -15.12 0.07
CA LEU A 183 4.62 -13.78 -0.02
C LEU A 183 3.10 -13.77 0.24
N HIS A 184 2.46 -14.94 0.28
CA HIS A 184 1.01 -15.05 0.45
C HIS A 184 0.26 -14.06 -0.47
N VAL A 185 0.52 -14.17 -1.78
CA VAL A 185 -0.02 -13.23 -2.78
C VAL A 185 -1.54 -13.31 -2.83
N VAL A 186 -2.19 -12.18 -2.68
CA VAL A 186 -3.65 -12.04 -2.79
C VAL A 186 -3.96 -11.07 -3.93
N PRO A 187 -4.47 -11.56 -5.07
CA PRO A 187 -4.95 -10.70 -6.14
C PRO A 187 -6.24 -9.99 -5.69
N VAL A 188 -6.31 -8.68 -5.95
CA VAL A 188 -7.46 -7.83 -5.60
C VAL A 188 -7.98 -7.16 -6.86
N SER A 189 -9.29 -7.22 -7.06
CA SER A 189 -9.98 -6.47 -8.11
C SER A 189 -10.80 -5.34 -7.48
N ILE A 190 -10.55 -4.11 -7.92
CA ILE A 190 -11.28 -2.92 -7.51
C ILE A 190 -12.10 -2.44 -8.71
N ALA A 191 -13.43 -2.31 -8.51
CA ALA A 191 -14.36 -1.81 -9.51
C ALA A 191 -15.20 -0.67 -8.92
N TYR A 192 -15.30 0.45 -9.65
CA TYR A 192 -16.17 1.61 -9.37
C TYR A 192 -16.37 2.46 -10.62
#